data_26684c82ebfeee27af50f7e00157c1f5
#
_entry.id   26684c82ebfeee27af50f7e00157c1f5
#
_cell.length_a   1.000
_cell.length_b   1.000
_cell.length_c   1.000
_cell.angle_alpha   90.00
_cell.angle_beta   90.00
_cell.angle_gamma   90.00
#
_symmetry.space_group_name_H-M   'P 1'
#
loop_
_entity.id
_entity.type
_entity.pdbx_description
1 polymer ?
#
loop_
_entity_poly.entity_id
_entity_poly.type
_entity_poly.pdbx_seq_one_letter_code
_entity_poly.pdbx_strand_id
1 'polypeptide(L)'
;MFRESVNAYVAGACWKKASQLVEHDAPQFRQLVENARENHMADTGDAHGLVRSGNVVAGLDILARKGDWDKVFDLCESQAPERGAFYATQYASQLVQDGKNNEAIHVLGRFGGDPEDINFTLYKSIVKEFFGRTQKKLSSSASGNDTASLIADLRKLLYGLVQAIKGESGAGA
;
A
#
# COMPACT_ATOMS: atom_id res chain seq x y z
N MET A 1 -2.29 -41.39 8.88
CA MET A 1 -3.52 -41.29 8.06
C MET A 1 -4.00 -39.84 7.90
N PHE A 2 -4.43 -39.08 8.95
CA PHE A 2 -4.97 -37.73 8.74
C PHE A 2 -4.00 -36.74 8.09
N ARG A 3 -2.71 -36.75 8.46
CA ARG A 3 -1.70 -35.87 7.87
C ARG A 3 -1.54 -36.07 6.37
N GLU A 4 -1.55 -37.30 5.93
CA GLU A 4 -1.44 -37.67 4.50
C GLU A 4 -2.67 -37.21 3.72
N SER A 5 -3.87 -37.38 4.30
CA SER A 5 -5.13 -36.91 3.71
C SER A 5 -5.17 -35.38 3.61
N VAL A 6 -4.74 -34.65 4.69
CA VAL A 6 -4.62 -33.19 4.67
C VAL A 6 -3.66 -32.75 3.57
N ASN A 7 -2.46 -33.33 3.51
CA ASN A 7 -1.46 -32.99 2.49
C ASN A 7 -1.97 -33.27 1.06
N ALA A 8 -2.70 -34.37 0.84
CA ALA A 8 -3.30 -34.68 -0.46
C ALA A 8 -4.36 -33.65 -0.87
N TYR A 9 -5.23 -33.22 0.06
CA TYR A 9 -6.21 -32.18 -0.23
C TYR A 9 -5.59 -30.81 -0.48
N VAL A 10 -4.54 -30.46 0.28
CA VAL A 10 -3.77 -29.22 0.07
C VAL A 10 -3.08 -29.23 -1.28
N ALA A 11 -2.39 -30.30 -1.62
CA ALA A 11 -1.71 -30.44 -2.93
C ALA A 11 -2.69 -30.37 -4.11
N GLY A 12 -3.90 -30.89 -3.94
CA GLY A 12 -4.97 -30.81 -4.93
C GLY A 12 -5.81 -29.53 -4.90
N ALA A 13 -5.43 -28.53 -4.08
CA ALA A 13 -6.18 -27.28 -3.84
C ALA A 13 -7.66 -27.52 -3.46
N CYS A 14 -7.95 -28.66 -2.82
CA CYS A 14 -9.29 -29.06 -2.39
C CYS A 14 -9.63 -28.44 -1.02
N TRP A 15 -9.62 -27.10 -0.91
CA TRP A 15 -9.72 -26.35 0.34
C TRP A 15 -10.94 -26.70 1.20
N LYS A 16 -12.10 -26.87 0.55
CA LYS A 16 -13.34 -27.22 1.27
C LYS A 16 -13.22 -28.57 2.01
N LYS A 17 -12.63 -29.58 1.36
CA LYS A 17 -12.41 -30.91 1.97
C LYS A 17 -11.33 -30.85 3.04
N ALA A 18 -10.25 -30.11 2.78
CA ALA A 18 -9.19 -29.89 3.77
C ALA A 18 -9.75 -29.22 5.05
N SER A 19 -10.54 -28.15 4.91
CA SER A 19 -11.15 -27.45 6.04
C SER A 19 -12.11 -28.36 6.80
N GLN A 20 -12.99 -29.10 6.14
CA GLN A 20 -13.91 -30.05 6.80
C GLN A 20 -13.16 -31.11 7.60
N LEU A 21 -12.08 -31.67 7.05
CA LEU A 21 -11.28 -32.68 7.74
C LEU A 21 -10.62 -32.12 9.01
N VAL A 22 -10.08 -30.90 8.97
CA VAL A 22 -9.43 -30.31 10.14
C VAL A 22 -10.41 -29.75 11.16
N GLU A 23 -11.64 -29.43 10.76
CA GLU A 23 -12.69 -29.00 11.70
C GLU A 23 -13.22 -30.16 12.55
N HIS A 24 -13.37 -31.34 11.97
CA HIS A 24 -14.00 -32.48 12.63
C HIS A 24 -13.00 -33.50 13.18
N ASP A 25 -11.97 -33.86 12.40
CA ASP A 25 -11.15 -35.03 12.71
C ASP A 25 -9.70 -34.70 13.05
N ALA A 26 -9.19 -33.54 12.64
CA ALA A 26 -7.75 -33.24 12.73
C ALA A 26 -7.45 -31.76 13.02
N PRO A 27 -7.97 -31.16 14.11
CA PRO A 27 -7.86 -29.73 14.39
C PRO A 27 -6.42 -29.24 14.55
N GLN A 28 -5.49 -30.11 14.88
CA GLN A 28 -4.06 -29.79 14.97
C GLN A 28 -3.43 -29.38 13.64
N PHE A 29 -4.05 -29.67 12.49
CA PHE A 29 -3.57 -29.29 11.16
C PHE A 29 -4.28 -28.05 10.59
N ARG A 30 -5.15 -27.38 11.35
CA ARG A 30 -5.88 -26.17 10.88
C ARG A 30 -4.93 -25.11 10.35
N GLN A 31 -3.91 -24.75 11.13
CA GLN A 31 -2.94 -23.72 10.72
C GLN A 31 -2.18 -24.10 9.45
N LEU A 32 -1.88 -25.40 9.26
CA LEU A 32 -1.24 -25.88 8.04
C LEU A 32 -2.12 -25.65 6.82
N VAL A 33 -3.42 -25.95 6.92
CA VAL A 33 -4.38 -25.76 5.80
C VAL A 33 -4.59 -24.27 5.52
N GLU A 34 -4.70 -23.43 6.55
CA GLU A 34 -4.86 -21.98 6.42
C GLU A 34 -3.63 -21.36 5.73
N ASN A 35 -2.43 -21.65 6.21
CA ASN A 35 -1.18 -21.17 5.62
C ASN A 35 -1.01 -21.62 4.16
N ALA A 36 -1.31 -22.87 3.88
CA ALA A 36 -1.22 -23.41 2.52
C ALA A 36 -2.23 -22.74 1.56
N ARG A 37 -3.45 -22.45 2.07
CA ARG A 37 -4.48 -21.73 1.31
C ARG A 37 -4.07 -20.29 1.02
N GLU A 38 -3.52 -19.59 2.01
CA GLU A 38 -3.02 -18.22 1.84
C GLU A 38 -1.87 -18.17 0.83
N ASN A 39 -0.92 -19.10 0.94
CA ASN A 39 0.19 -19.20 -0.03
C ASN A 39 -0.34 -19.43 -1.45
N HIS A 40 -1.31 -20.33 -1.60
CA HIS A 40 -1.93 -20.56 -2.90
C HIS A 40 -2.65 -19.32 -3.46
N MET A 41 -3.37 -18.57 -2.61
CA MET A 41 -3.99 -17.32 -3.01
C MET A 41 -2.93 -16.28 -3.41
N ALA A 42 -1.80 -16.22 -2.68
CA ALA A 42 -0.68 -15.34 -3.02
C ALA A 42 -0.05 -15.72 -4.37
N ASP A 43 0.19 -17.01 -4.61
CA ASP A 43 0.78 -17.53 -5.84
C ASP A 43 -0.13 -17.33 -7.06
N THR A 44 -1.44 -17.50 -6.87
CA THR A 44 -2.45 -17.25 -7.91
C THR A 44 -2.83 -15.80 -8.09
N GLY A 45 -2.35 -14.93 -7.20
CA GLY A 45 -2.66 -13.50 -7.20
C GLY A 45 -4.10 -13.18 -6.82
N ASP A 46 -4.74 -14.01 -6.00
CA ASP A 46 -6.10 -13.77 -5.47
C ASP A 46 -6.06 -12.81 -4.27
N ALA A 47 -5.90 -11.52 -4.59
CA ALA A 47 -5.89 -10.46 -3.58
C ALA A 47 -7.19 -10.42 -2.75
N HIS A 48 -8.35 -10.61 -3.39
CA HIS A 48 -9.64 -10.61 -2.69
C HIS A 48 -9.82 -11.81 -1.76
N GLY A 49 -9.29 -12.97 -2.13
CA GLY A 49 -9.27 -14.15 -1.28
C GLY A 49 -8.46 -13.88 -0.01
N LEU A 50 -7.27 -13.30 -0.14
CA LEU A 50 -6.40 -12.94 0.99
C LEU A 50 -7.03 -11.91 1.92
N VAL A 51 -7.64 -10.87 1.37
CA VAL A 51 -8.36 -9.88 2.19
C VAL A 51 -9.49 -10.53 2.99
N ARG A 52 -10.28 -11.41 2.37
CA ARG A 52 -11.37 -12.14 3.06
C ARG A 52 -10.88 -13.12 4.11
N SER A 53 -9.66 -13.66 3.98
CA SER A 53 -9.05 -14.50 5.01
C SER A 53 -8.43 -13.70 6.17
N GLY A 54 -8.46 -12.36 6.09
CA GLY A 54 -7.88 -11.45 7.10
C GLY A 54 -6.46 -11.01 6.80
N ASN A 55 -5.83 -11.52 5.72
CA ASN A 55 -4.49 -11.13 5.31
C ASN A 55 -4.52 -9.93 4.37
N VAL A 56 -4.94 -8.77 4.91
CA VAL A 56 -5.14 -7.52 4.16
C VAL A 56 -3.85 -7.03 3.51
N VAL A 57 -2.72 -7.11 4.23
CA VAL A 57 -1.42 -6.63 3.74
C VAL A 57 -0.97 -7.42 2.50
N ALA A 58 -1.06 -8.74 2.53
CA ALA A 58 -0.72 -9.56 1.36
C ALA A 58 -1.64 -9.28 0.15
N GLY A 59 -2.93 -8.99 0.41
CA GLY A 59 -3.87 -8.55 -0.62
C GLY A 59 -3.47 -7.22 -1.25
N LEU A 60 -3.10 -6.23 -0.42
CA LEU A 60 -2.60 -4.93 -0.86
C LEU A 60 -1.32 -5.04 -1.69
N ASP A 61 -0.37 -5.87 -1.26
CA ASP A 61 0.88 -6.10 -2.00
C ASP A 61 0.65 -6.68 -3.40
N ILE A 62 -0.34 -7.57 -3.53
CA ILE A 62 -0.71 -8.14 -4.84
C ILE A 62 -1.35 -7.06 -5.73
N LEU A 63 -2.27 -6.26 -5.19
CA LEU A 63 -2.91 -5.18 -5.94
C LEU A 63 -1.88 -4.13 -6.39
N ALA A 64 -0.97 -3.73 -5.51
CA ALA A 64 0.10 -2.79 -5.83
C ALA A 64 1.03 -3.31 -6.93
N ARG A 65 1.43 -4.60 -6.86
CA ARG A 65 2.23 -5.25 -7.92
C ARG A 65 1.49 -5.33 -9.26
N LYS A 66 0.16 -5.45 -9.25
CA LYS A 66 -0.67 -5.43 -10.46
C LYS A 66 -0.91 -4.01 -11.00
N GLY A 67 -0.57 -2.98 -10.24
CA GLY A 67 -0.83 -1.58 -10.59
C GLY A 67 -2.27 -1.14 -10.36
N ASP A 68 -3.07 -1.91 -9.64
CA ASP A 68 -4.47 -1.61 -9.32
C ASP A 68 -4.56 -0.61 -8.15
N TRP A 69 -3.98 0.58 -8.33
CA TRP A 69 -3.83 1.57 -7.26
C TRP A 69 -5.14 2.09 -6.68
N ASP A 70 -6.19 2.19 -7.49
CA ASP A 70 -7.52 2.59 -7.01
C ASP A 70 -8.02 1.62 -5.93
N LYS A 71 -7.92 0.30 -6.20
CA LYS A 71 -8.31 -0.73 -5.22
C LYS A 71 -7.39 -0.77 -4.01
N VAL A 72 -6.08 -0.49 -4.18
CA VAL A 72 -5.15 -0.36 -3.05
C VAL A 72 -5.63 0.73 -2.11
N PHE A 73 -5.96 1.91 -2.63
CA PHE A 73 -6.37 3.03 -1.78
C PHE A 73 -7.75 2.84 -1.17
N ASP A 74 -8.72 2.30 -1.91
CA ASP A 74 -10.03 1.95 -1.36
C ASP A 74 -9.91 0.94 -0.20
N LEU A 75 -9.03 -0.04 -0.34
CA LEU A 75 -8.79 -1.04 0.68
C LEU A 75 -8.01 -0.46 1.87
N CYS A 76 -7.04 0.43 1.65
CA CYS A 76 -6.36 1.15 2.71
C CYS A 76 -7.36 1.98 3.52
N GLU A 77 -8.21 2.79 2.88
CA GLU A 77 -9.20 3.63 3.57
C GLU A 77 -10.19 2.82 4.41
N SER A 78 -10.58 1.63 3.92
CA SER A 78 -11.60 0.81 4.59
C SER A 78 -11.06 -0.14 5.67
N GLN A 79 -9.84 -0.69 5.51
CA GLN A 79 -9.36 -1.80 6.36
C GLN A 79 -7.94 -1.64 6.91
N ALA A 80 -7.11 -0.77 6.32
CA ALA A 80 -5.71 -0.60 6.71
C ALA A 80 -5.22 0.85 6.54
N PRO A 81 -5.87 1.85 7.22
CA PRO A 81 -5.53 3.26 7.03
C PRO A 81 -4.08 3.59 7.38
N GLU A 82 -3.48 2.86 8.30
CA GLU A 82 -2.07 2.99 8.70
C GLU A 82 -1.08 2.62 7.58
N ARG A 83 -1.52 1.88 6.57
CA ARG A 83 -0.72 1.51 5.40
C ARG A 83 -0.82 2.49 4.25
N GLY A 84 -1.75 3.45 4.32
CA GLY A 84 -2.00 4.41 3.25
C GLY A 84 -0.76 5.20 2.84
N ALA A 85 0.01 5.71 3.80
CA ALA A 85 1.23 6.48 3.56
C ALA A 85 2.31 5.65 2.83
N PHE A 86 2.49 4.39 3.22
CA PHE A 86 3.44 3.47 2.60
C PHE A 86 3.12 3.24 1.11
N TYR A 87 1.88 2.84 0.80
CA TYR A 87 1.48 2.60 -0.60
C TYR A 87 1.40 3.89 -1.42
N ALA A 88 1.02 5.02 -0.80
CA ALA A 88 1.05 6.33 -1.45
C ALA A 88 2.47 6.73 -1.87
N THR A 89 3.46 6.44 -1.04
CA THR A 89 4.87 6.71 -1.36
C THR A 89 5.38 5.82 -2.49
N GLN A 90 5.00 4.53 -2.50
CA GLN A 90 5.33 3.63 -3.61
C GLN A 90 4.71 4.11 -4.93
N TYR A 91 3.42 4.46 -4.91
CA TYR A 91 2.74 4.95 -6.11
C TYR A 91 3.30 6.30 -6.58
N ALA A 92 3.57 7.22 -5.66
CA ALA A 92 4.19 8.49 -5.98
C ALA A 92 5.57 8.32 -6.63
N SER A 93 6.36 7.33 -6.20
CA SER A 93 7.64 7.00 -6.84
C SER A 93 7.46 6.59 -8.31
N GLN A 94 6.45 5.77 -8.62
CA GLN A 94 6.12 5.41 -10.01
C GLN A 94 5.64 6.61 -10.81
N LEU A 95 4.74 7.41 -10.25
CA LEU A 95 4.24 8.62 -10.91
C LEU A 95 5.36 9.62 -11.24
N VAL A 96 6.34 9.78 -10.36
CA VAL A 96 7.51 10.63 -10.60
C VAL A 96 8.37 10.09 -11.75
N GLN A 97 8.58 8.77 -11.80
CA GLN A 97 9.30 8.12 -12.92
C GLN A 97 8.56 8.33 -14.25
N ASP A 98 7.24 8.33 -14.24
CA ASP A 98 6.39 8.59 -15.40
C ASP A 98 6.25 10.09 -15.72
N GLY A 99 6.89 10.99 -14.96
CA GLY A 99 6.81 12.45 -15.15
C GLY A 99 5.51 13.09 -14.65
N LYS A 100 4.66 12.33 -13.91
CA LYS A 100 3.35 12.75 -13.40
C LYS A 100 3.44 13.36 -11.99
N ASN A 101 4.33 14.33 -11.79
CA ASN A 101 4.63 14.87 -10.46
C ASN A 101 3.43 15.53 -9.76
N ASN A 102 2.50 16.11 -10.51
CA ASN A 102 1.30 16.71 -9.92
C ASN A 102 0.40 15.65 -9.28
N GLU A 103 0.19 14.52 -9.97
CA GLU A 103 -0.57 13.38 -9.45
C GLU A 103 0.12 12.81 -8.19
N ALA A 104 1.46 12.70 -8.20
CA ALA A 104 2.22 12.27 -7.03
C ALA A 104 2.00 13.19 -5.82
N ILE A 105 1.98 14.52 -6.01
CA ILE A 105 1.71 15.48 -4.95
C ILE A 105 0.29 15.28 -4.38
N HIS A 106 -0.72 15.11 -5.24
CA HIS A 106 -2.11 14.88 -4.80
C HIS A 106 -2.26 13.60 -3.99
N VAL A 107 -1.66 12.49 -4.44
CA VAL A 107 -1.70 11.21 -3.71
C VAL A 107 -1.05 11.34 -2.34
N LEU A 108 0.15 11.91 -2.28
CA LEU A 108 0.87 12.13 -1.02
C LEU A 108 0.16 13.15 -0.12
N GLY A 109 -0.52 14.15 -0.68
CA GLY A 109 -1.33 15.11 0.08
C GLY A 109 -2.58 14.48 0.70
N ARG A 110 -3.13 13.42 0.08
CA ARG A 110 -4.31 12.70 0.56
C ARG A 110 -3.98 11.67 1.64
N PHE A 111 -2.98 10.82 1.39
CA PHE A 111 -2.67 9.67 2.24
C PHE A 111 -1.46 9.88 3.16
N GLY A 112 -0.71 10.97 2.96
CA GLY A 112 0.56 11.22 3.62
C GLY A 112 1.74 10.58 2.91
N GLY A 113 2.94 10.89 3.40
CA GLY A 113 4.20 10.26 2.96
C GLY A 113 4.74 9.38 4.08
N ASP A 114 5.36 8.27 3.70
CA ASP A 114 6.06 7.39 4.61
C ASP A 114 7.34 8.09 5.11
N PRO A 115 7.52 8.28 6.43
CA PRO A 115 8.62 9.05 7.01
C PRO A 115 9.99 8.35 6.98
N GLU A 116 10.11 7.17 6.42
CA GLU A 116 11.40 6.49 6.32
C GLU A 116 12.44 7.32 5.56
N ASP A 117 13.67 7.35 6.06
CA ASP A 117 14.78 8.17 5.53
C ASP A 117 15.03 7.97 4.02
N ILE A 118 14.85 6.74 3.54
CA ILE A 118 15.03 6.39 2.12
C ILE A 118 14.09 7.19 1.19
N ASN A 119 12.92 7.57 1.70
CA ASN A 119 11.89 8.26 0.94
C ASN A 119 12.14 9.79 0.81
N PHE A 120 13.01 10.37 1.64
CA PHE A 120 13.30 11.82 1.59
C PHE A 120 13.91 12.29 0.26
N THR A 121 14.62 11.42 -0.43
CA THR A 121 15.16 11.73 -1.76
C THR A 121 14.02 11.95 -2.76
N LEU A 122 12.97 11.12 -2.71
CA LEU A 122 11.77 11.28 -3.52
C LEU A 122 11.08 12.62 -3.22
N TYR A 123 10.82 12.91 -1.93
CA TYR A 123 10.14 14.15 -1.53
C TYR A 123 10.91 15.39 -1.92
N LYS A 124 12.23 15.39 -1.75
CA LYS A 124 13.12 16.50 -2.20
C LYS A 124 13.05 16.69 -3.72
N SER A 125 13.01 15.61 -4.48
CA SER A 125 12.88 15.66 -5.94
C SER A 125 11.54 16.28 -6.36
N ILE A 126 10.44 15.84 -5.77
CA ILE A 126 9.09 16.38 -6.02
C ILE A 126 9.03 17.89 -5.72
N VAL A 127 9.52 18.30 -4.56
CA VAL A 127 9.55 19.70 -4.12
C VAL A 127 10.40 20.55 -5.08
N LYS A 128 11.61 20.09 -5.39
CA LYS A 128 12.52 20.80 -6.31
C LYS A 128 11.91 21.01 -7.69
N GLU A 129 11.26 19.98 -8.21
CA GLU A 129 10.65 20.05 -9.53
C GLU A 129 9.40 20.94 -9.54
N PHE A 130 8.57 20.85 -8.51
CA PHE A 130 7.43 21.73 -8.34
C PHE A 130 7.82 23.20 -8.37
N PHE A 131 8.79 23.61 -7.55
CA PHE A 131 9.27 25.00 -7.51
C PHE A 131 9.98 25.40 -8.79
N GLY A 132 10.76 24.52 -9.42
CA GLY A 132 11.42 24.79 -10.70
C GLY A 132 10.42 25.05 -11.84
N ARG A 133 9.31 24.31 -11.87
CA ARG A 133 8.22 24.53 -12.85
C ARG A 133 7.43 25.81 -12.54
N THR A 134 7.15 26.08 -11.27
CA THR A 134 6.42 27.27 -10.86
C THR A 134 7.19 28.55 -11.19
N GLN A 135 8.50 28.56 -11.01
CA GLN A 135 9.34 29.67 -11.42
C GLN A 135 9.29 29.95 -12.95
N LYS A 136 9.25 28.90 -13.77
CA LYS A 136 9.11 29.04 -15.22
C LYS A 136 7.70 29.50 -15.64
N LYS A 137 6.64 29.11 -14.88
CA LYS A 137 5.23 29.50 -15.17
C LYS A 137 4.88 30.89 -14.70
N LEU A 138 5.56 31.44 -13.67
CA LEU A 138 5.39 32.84 -13.25
C LEU A 138 5.77 33.85 -14.34
N SER A 139 6.55 33.42 -15.35
CA SER A 139 6.85 34.19 -16.56
C SER A 139 5.84 34.01 -17.68
N SER A 140 4.82 33.13 -17.52
CA SER A 140 3.73 32.91 -18.48
C SER A 140 2.42 32.75 -17.70
N SER A 141 1.52 33.71 -17.80
CA SER A 141 0.21 33.76 -17.13
C SER A 141 -0.68 32.59 -17.52
N ALA A 142 -0.68 31.50 -16.74
CA ALA A 142 -1.62 30.38 -16.91
C ALA A 142 -2.01 29.74 -15.56
N SER A 143 -3.31 29.72 -15.33
CA SER A 143 -4.11 28.89 -14.41
C SER A 143 -3.68 28.81 -12.93
N GLY A 144 -4.25 29.72 -12.09
CA GLY A 144 -3.96 29.80 -10.66
C GLY A 144 -4.60 28.70 -9.79
N ASN A 145 -5.69 28.07 -10.20
CA ASN A 145 -6.45 27.14 -9.34
C ASN A 145 -5.73 25.79 -9.09
N ASP A 146 -5.14 25.19 -10.12
CA ASP A 146 -4.40 23.93 -9.97
C ASP A 146 -3.14 24.10 -9.09
N THR A 147 -2.49 25.26 -9.21
CA THR A 147 -1.28 25.56 -8.43
C THR A 147 -1.61 25.73 -6.94
N ALA A 148 -2.74 26.34 -6.60
CA ALA A 148 -3.17 26.51 -5.22
C ALA A 148 -3.49 25.19 -4.52
N SER A 149 -4.15 24.26 -5.22
CA SER A 149 -4.43 22.90 -4.73
C SER A 149 -3.13 22.12 -4.47
N LEU A 150 -2.20 22.15 -5.43
CA LEU A 150 -0.90 21.49 -5.30
C LEU A 150 -0.06 22.04 -4.13
N ILE A 151 -0.10 23.37 -3.90
CA ILE A 151 0.55 23.99 -2.75
C ILE A 151 -0.07 23.49 -1.44
N ALA A 152 -1.40 23.41 -1.38
CA ALA A 152 -2.10 22.91 -0.20
C ALA A 152 -1.72 21.46 0.12
N ASP A 153 -1.67 20.58 -0.89
CA ASP A 153 -1.30 19.18 -0.73
C ASP A 153 0.18 19.02 -0.36
N LEU A 154 1.06 19.80 -0.96
CA LEU A 154 2.48 19.83 -0.60
C LEU A 154 2.69 20.29 0.84
N ARG A 155 1.92 21.30 1.32
CA ARG A 155 1.96 21.72 2.73
C ARG A 155 1.50 20.61 3.66
N LYS A 156 0.41 19.91 3.33
CA LYS A 156 -0.07 18.76 4.13
C LYS A 156 0.99 17.67 4.22
N LEU A 157 1.61 17.29 3.10
CA LEU A 157 2.69 16.33 3.06
C LEU A 157 3.85 16.73 3.98
N LEU A 158 4.40 17.94 3.78
CA LEU A 158 5.54 18.41 4.56
C LEU A 158 5.24 18.53 6.05
N TYR A 159 4.04 19.01 6.39
CA TYR A 159 3.61 19.10 7.79
C TYR A 159 3.49 17.71 8.42
N GLY A 160 2.86 16.74 7.72
CA GLY A 160 2.73 15.35 8.17
C GLY A 160 4.08 14.70 8.42
N LEU A 161 5.04 14.86 7.50
CA LEU A 161 6.41 14.33 7.65
C LEU A 161 7.13 14.94 8.87
N VAL A 162 7.00 16.25 9.08
CA VAL A 162 7.61 16.92 10.26
C VAL A 162 7.00 16.41 11.56
N GLN A 163 5.68 16.16 11.60
CA GLN A 163 5.04 15.63 12.81
C GLN A 163 5.45 14.16 13.08
N ALA A 164 5.57 13.35 12.04
CA ALA A 164 6.02 11.97 12.17
C ALA A 164 7.44 11.88 12.75
N ILE A 165 8.39 12.67 12.22
CA ILE A 165 9.77 12.73 12.71
C ILE A 165 9.83 13.22 14.18
N LYS A 166 9.01 14.22 14.55
CA LYS A 166 8.96 14.71 15.93
C LYS A 166 8.38 13.69 16.90
N GLY A 167 7.38 12.91 16.46
CA GLY A 167 6.76 11.84 17.24
C GLY A 167 7.74 10.72 17.56
N GLU A 168 8.57 10.32 16.62
CA GLU A 168 9.62 9.31 16.82
C GLU A 168 10.74 9.80 17.76
N SER A 169 11.11 11.09 17.69
CA SER A 169 12.11 11.68 18.60
C SER A 169 11.64 11.79 20.06
N GLY A 170 10.34 11.75 20.32
CA GLY A 170 9.75 11.84 21.68
C GLY A 170 9.54 10.49 22.37
N ALA A 171 9.62 9.37 21.65
CA ALA A 171 9.37 8.02 22.20
C ALA A 171 10.65 7.34 22.75
N GLY A 172 11.80 8.01 22.68
CA GLY A 172 13.11 7.50 23.10
C GLY A 172 13.75 8.21 24.31
N ALA A 173 12.98 8.91 25.13
CA ALA A 173 13.46 9.60 26.32
C ALA A 173 12.87 9.02 27.61
#